data_8b5eaa65848ddbfc7e2a719eeae66fb3
#
_entry.id   8b5eaa65848ddbfc7e2a719eeae66fb3
#
_cell.length_a   1.000
_cell.length_b   1.000
_cell.length_c   1.000
_cell.angle_alpha   90.00
_cell.angle_beta   90.00
_cell.angle_gamma   90.00
#
_symmetry.space_group_name_H-M   'P 1'
#
loop_
_entity.id
_entity.type
_entity.pdbx_description
1 polymer ?
#
loop_
_entity_poly.entity_id
_entity_poly.type
_entity_poly.pdbx_seq_one_letter_code
_entity_poly.pdbx_strand_id
1 'polypeptide(L)'
;MEQSENMSEFRVVQLDEDVLPAASYLLTMAEQKLLRGRRAFAGVAAFSGPVCVGIALFTTEQTALLLERLMVVASYRRQGVASSILRMLSGLAKNSGKRLVVPFAAAGQRDPVYRLLASQRCLYIRRQEGFEARIEREDALRAYDQLRGKNKRAPEMLFSQPRSRLQAFEAAVSSDFPSIGTELCTGAEGFRRDLCTCRVSNGIVRAACLIGQNTDGISLRLLYASRGYGALAVGTLADAMRLTFEKTNESSFTTVVTNDAAARLLEELCPSYTVSRRLFVAIDAN
;
A
#
# COMPACT_ATOMS: atom_id res chain seq x y z
N MET A 1 4.87 -18.03 -44.62
CA MET A 1 3.93 -17.01 -44.12
C MET A 1 4.41 -16.61 -42.72
N GLU A 2 5.27 -15.61 -42.68
CA GLU A 2 5.75 -15.00 -41.43
C GLU A 2 4.66 -14.11 -40.89
N GLN A 3 4.03 -14.55 -39.80
CA GLN A 3 3.27 -13.64 -38.96
C GLN A 3 4.29 -12.79 -38.19
N SER A 4 4.63 -11.63 -38.75
CA SER A 4 5.28 -10.56 -37.99
C SER A 4 4.34 -10.15 -36.89
N GLU A 5 4.60 -10.60 -35.65
CA GLU A 5 4.02 -10.07 -34.45
C GLU A 5 4.35 -8.57 -34.40
N ASN A 6 3.37 -7.77 -34.75
CA ASN A 6 3.38 -6.34 -34.59
C ASN A 6 3.25 -6.05 -33.10
N MET A 7 4.33 -6.31 -32.33
CA MET A 7 4.45 -5.85 -30.95
C MET A 7 4.48 -4.32 -31.02
N SER A 8 3.36 -3.69 -30.70
CA SER A 8 3.30 -2.24 -30.50
C SER A 8 4.36 -1.90 -29.45
N GLU A 9 5.46 -1.33 -29.91
CA GLU A 9 6.60 -1.02 -29.06
C GLU A 9 6.25 0.21 -28.22
N PHE A 10 5.88 -0.01 -26.96
CA PHE A 10 5.62 1.08 -26.04
C PHE A 10 6.94 1.73 -25.68
N ARG A 11 7.02 3.04 -25.88
CA ARG A 11 8.17 3.83 -25.42
C ARG A 11 8.09 3.99 -23.90
N VAL A 12 9.01 3.37 -23.16
CA VAL A 12 9.12 3.53 -21.70
C VAL A 12 10.27 4.48 -21.40
N VAL A 13 9.97 5.51 -20.61
CA VAL A 13 10.92 6.57 -20.25
C VAL A 13 10.85 6.86 -18.74
N GLN A 14 11.90 7.45 -18.18
CA GLN A 14 11.92 7.90 -16.81
C GLN A 14 10.96 9.09 -16.62
N LEU A 15 10.30 9.14 -15.47
CA LEU A 15 9.46 10.26 -15.07
C LEU A 15 10.36 11.38 -14.53
N ASP A 16 10.80 12.25 -15.41
CA ASP A 16 11.48 13.50 -15.09
C ASP A 16 10.51 14.70 -15.15
N GLU A 17 11.03 15.89 -14.97
CA GLU A 17 10.23 17.12 -14.98
C GLU A 17 9.54 17.39 -16.32
N ASP A 18 10.15 16.96 -17.43
CA ASP A 18 9.58 17.14 -18.78
C ASP A 18 8.46 16.15 -19.08
N VAL A 19 8.57 14.93 -18.58
CA VAL A 19 7.60 13.83 -18.80
C VAL A 19 6.45 13.87 -17.80
N LEU A 20 6.69 14.38 -16.59
CA LEU A 20 5.72 14.41 -15.50
C LEU A 20 4.36 15.05 -15.87
N PRO A 21 4.28 16.16 -16.63
CA PRO A 21 3.00 16.74 -17.03
C PRO A 21 2.12 15.78 -17.83
N ALA A 22 2.72 15.02 -18.76
CA ALA A 22 2.01 14.07 -19.63
C ALA A 22 1.50 12.83 -18.85
N ALA A 23 2.13 12.49 -17.72
CA ALA A 23 1.74 11.37 -16.86
C ALA A 23 0.87 11.81 -15.66
N SER A 24 0.66 13.12 -15.46
CA SER A 24 0.07 13.68 -14.24
C SER A 24 -1.32 13.14 -13.90
N TYR A 25 -2.14 12.82 -14.90
CA TYR A 25 -3.49 12.28 -14.71
C TYR A 25 -3.52 10.84 -14.17
N LEU A 26 -2.37 10.14 -14.19
CA LEU A 26 -2.19 8.82 -13.59
C LEU A 26 -1.60 8.89 -12.18
N LEU A 27 -1.22 10.07 -11.71
CA LEU A 27 -0.51 10.33 -10.47
C LEU A 27 -1.38 11.13 -9.50
N THR A 28 -1.38 10.76 -8.24
CA THR A 28 -1.93 11.59 -7.17
C THR A 28 -1.06 12.85 -6.96
N MET A 29 -1.61 13.88 -6.36
CA MET A 29 -0.85 15.09 -6.00
C MET A 29 0.32 14.78 -5.05
N ALA A 30 0.14 13.80 -4.17
CA ALA A 30 1.16 13.33 -3.27
C ALA A 30 2.34 12.71 -4.02
N GLU A 31 2.08 11.82 -4.97
CA GLU A 31 3.10 11.18 -5.81
C GLU A 31 3.85 12.20 -6.66
N GLN A 32 3.16 13.19 -7.22
CA GLN A 32 3.80 14.27 -7.98
C GLN A 32 4.76 15.10 -7.11
N LYS A 33 4.39 15.40 -5.86
CA LYS A 33 5.29 16.08 -4.91
C LYS A 33 6.51 15.23 -4.56
N LEU A 34 6.34 13.92 -4.38
CA LEU A 34 7.45 13.01 -4.09
C LEU A 34 8.42 12.92 -5.24
N LEU A 35 7.93 12.81 -6.47
CA LEU A 35 8.77 12.76 -7.67
C LEU A 35 9.62 14.03 -7.84
N ARG A 36 9.09 15.20 -7.43
CA ARG A 36 9.83 16.47 -7.47
C ARG A 36 10.81 16.68 -6.31
N GLY A 37 10.57 16.06 -5.16
CA GLY A 37 11.25 16.40 -3.92
C GLY A 37 12.17 15.35 -3.31
N ARG A 38 12.08 14.09 -3.69
CA ARG A 38 12.82 12.98 -3.05
C ARG A 38 13.68 12.21 -4.05
N ARG A 39 15.01 12.26 -3.86
CA ARG A 39 15.97 11.50 -4.69
C ARG A 39 15.77 9.97 -4.64
N ALA A 40 15.20 9.45 -3.55
CA ALA A 40 14.98 8.01 -3.39
C ALA A 40 13.68 7.52 -4.06
N PHE A 41 12.74 8.42 -4.42
CA PHE A 41 11.47 8.09 -5.05
C PHE A 41 11.49 8.51 -6.51
N ALA A 42 11.28 7.57 -7.40
CA ALA A 42 11.36 7.78 -8.84
C ALA A 42 10.26 7.01 -9.57
N GLY A 43 10.14 7.24 -10.85
CA GLY A 43 9.14 6.55 -11.67
C GLY A 43 9.56 6.40 -13.12
N VAL A 44 8.82 5.54 -13.82
CA VAL A 44 8.86 5.40 -15.27
C VAL A 44 7.45 5.48 -15.85
N ALA A 45 7.34 5.96 -17.08
CA ALA A 45 6.09 6.08 -17.83
C ALA A 45 6.18 5.34 -19.15
N ALA A 46 5.12 4.64 -19.55
CA ALA A 46 4.98 4.02 -20.85
C ALA A 46 4.04 4.83 -21.73
N PHE A 47 4.43 5.07 -22.96
CA PHE A 47 3.70 5.85 -23.94
C PHE A 47 3.32 5.02 -25.16
N SER A 48 2.10 5.27 -25.66
CA SER A 48 1.62 4.87 -26.97
C SER A 48 1.42 6.16 -27.78
N GLY A 49 2.35 6.48 -28.68
CA GLY A 49 2.43 7.79 -29.30
C GLY A 49 2.62 8.89 -28.25
N PRO A 50 1.77 9.96 -28.21
CA PRO A 50 1.86 11.04 -27.23
C PRO A 50 1.18 10.71 -25.89
N VAL A 51 0.40 9.62 -25.83
CA VAL A 51 -0.45 9.31 -24.65
C VAL A 51 0.31 8.44 -23.66
N CYS A 52 0.36 8.86 -22.39
CA CYS A 52 0.88 8.03 -21.31
C CYS A 52 -0.14 6.94 -20.96
N VAL A 53 0.22 5.67 -21.15
CA VAL A 53 -0.69 4.52 -21.01
C VAL A 53 -0.40 3.66 -19.78
N GLY A 54 0.70 3.94 -19.08
CA GLY A 54 1.06 3.24 -17.85
C GLY A 54 2.20 3.93 -17.12
N ILE A 55 2.26 3.70 -15.83
CA ILE A 55 3.31 4.21 -14.95
C ILE A 55 3.78 3.13 -13.98
N ALA A 56 5.02 3.24 -13.53
CA ALA A 56 5.49 2.58 -12.33
C ALA A 56 6.23 3.56 -11.45
N LEU A 57 6.01 3.46 -10.15
CA LEU A 57 6.67 4.23 -9.11
C LEU A 57 7.49 3.27 -8.25
N PHE A 58 8.68 3.67 -7.89
CA PHE A 58 9.59 2.84 -7.11
C PHE A 58 10.45 3.67 -6.16
N THR A 59 10.85 3.02 -5.08
CA THR A 59 11.82 3.57 -4.12
C THR A 59 13.17 2.93 -4.34
N THR A 60 14.22 3.75 -4.28
CA THR A 60 15.61 3.29 -4.40
C THR A 60 16.19 3.09 -3.02
N GLU A 61 16.45 1.84 -2.64
CA GLU A 61 17.15 1.43 -1.43
C GLU A 61 18.63 1.14 -1.71
N GLN A 62 19.41 0.79 -0.68
CA GLN A 62 20.83 0.48 -0.83
C GLN A 62 21.08 -0.66 -1.83
N THR A 63 20.30 -1.74 -1.74
CA THR A 63 20.49 -2.98 -2.51
C THR A 63 19.33 -3.31 -3.45
N ALA A 64 18.26 -2.49 -3.45
CA ALA A 64 17.04 -2.78 -4.20
C ALA A 64 16.40 -1.55 -4.85
N LEU A 65 15.70 -1.77 -5.95
CA LEU A 65 14.61 -0.95 -6.43
C LEU A 65 13.30 -1.62 -6.00
N LEU A 66 12.58 -0.99 -5.09
CA LEU A 66 11.32 -1.49 -4.56
C LEU A 66 10.16 -0.90 -5.35
N LEU A 67 9.42 -1.73 -6.08
CA LEU A 67 8.24 -1.29 -6.83
C LEU A 67 7.09 -1.00 -5.84
N GLU A 68 6.66 0.25 -5.79
CA GLU A 68 5.56 0.72 -4.93
C GLU A 68 4.21 0.67 -5.65
N ARG A 69 4.21 0.98 -6.95
CA ARG A 69 2.99 1.05 -7.74
C ARG A 69 3.27 0.73 -9.20
N LEU A 70 2.40 -0.08 -9.80
CA LEU A 70 2.34 -0.32 -11.24
C LEU A 70 0.90 -0.13 -11.70
N MET A 71 0.68 0.78 -12.63
CA MET A 71 -0.63 1.05 -13.19
C MET A 71 -0.61 1.07 -14.71
N VAL A 72 -1.61 0.47 -15.32
CA VAL A 72 -1.85 0.51 -16.76
C VAL A 72 -3.30 0.92 -17.00
N VAL A 73 -3.49 1.92 -17.88
CA VAL A 73 -4.81 2.38 -18.32
C VAL A 73 -5.64 1.19 -18.84
N ALA A 74 -6.90 1.13 -18.46
CA ALA A 74 -7.75 -0.06 -18.69
C ALA A 74 -7.79 -0.51 -20.16
N SER A 75 -7.91 0.42 -21.10
CA SER A 75 -7.94 0.17 -22.54
C SER A 75 -6.62 -0.38 -23.12
N TYR A 76 -5.51 -0.25 -22.38
CA TYR A 76 -4.18 -0.72 -22.80
C TYR A 76 -3.69 -1.95 -22.01
N ARG A 77 -4.56 -2.50 -21.15
CA ARG A 77 -4.23 -3.73 -20.42
C ARG A 77 -4.12 -4.91 -21.39
N ARG A 78 -3.30 -5.90 -21.03
CA ARG A 78 -3.03 -7.12 -21.81
C ARG A 78 -2.37 -6.90 -23.18
N GLN A 79 -1.84 -5.71 -23.43
CA GLN A 79 -1.10 -5.35 -24.64
C GLN A 79 0.43 -5.29 -24.43
N GLY A 80 0.93 -5.76 -23.28
CA GLY A 80 2.38 -5.80 -23.01
C GLY A 80 2.94 -4.58 -22.28
N VAL A 81 2.14 -3.53 -22.00
CA VAL A 81 2.60 -2.28 -21.31
C VAL A 81 3.29 -2.58 -19.99
N ALA A 82 2.65 -3.35 -19.11
CA ALA A 82 3.23 -3.70 -17.81
C ALA A 82 4.54 -4.49 -17.95
N SER A 83 4.62 -5.41 -18.91
CA SER A 83 5.85 -6.18 -19.21
C SER A 83 6.98 -5.30 -19.70
N SER A 84 6.69 -4.28 -20.53
CA SER A 84 7.68 -3.32 -21.00
C SER A 84 8.21 -2.45 -19.85
N ILE A 85 7.31 -1.99 -18.95
CA ILE A 85 7.69 -1.26 -17.75
C ILE A 85 8.58 -2.13 -16.84
N LEU A 86 8.18 -3.36 -16.53
CA LEU A 86 8.97 -4.25 -15.67
C LEU A 86 10.34 -4.57 -16.26
N ARG A 87 10.44 -4.74 -17.57
CA ARG A 87 11.71 -4.93 -18.28
C ARG A 87 12.64 -3.71 -18.14
N MET A 88 12.09 -2.50 -18.27
CA MET A 88 12.83 -1.25 -18.04
C MET A 88 13.34 -1.17 -16.61
N LEU A 89 12.49 -1.46 -15.61
CA LEU A 89 12.86 -1.44 -14.19
C LEU A 89 13.94 -2.47 -13.86
N SER A 90 13.83 -3.69 -14.42
CA SER A 90 14.87 -4.72 -14.26
C SER A 90 16.21 -4.27 -14.86
N GLY A 91 16.18 -3.61 -16.02
CA GLY A 91 17.36 -3.00 -16.62
C GLY A 91 17.99 -1.91 -15.76
N LEU A 92 17.16 -1.01 -15.21
CA LEU A 92 17.61 0.06 -14.29
C LEU A 92 18.24 -0.53 -13.02
N ALA A 93 17.59 -1.54 -12.42
CA ALA A 93 18.11 -2.22 -11.25
C ALA A 93 19.48 -2.83 -11.52
N LYS A 94 19.61 -3.61 -12.61
CA LYS A 94 20.86 -4.23 -13.03
C LYS A 94 21.97 -3.23 -13.28
N ASN A 95 21.69 -2.14 -14.00
CA ASN A 95 22.66 -1.09 -14.30
C ASN A 95 23.13 -0.34 -13.03
N SER A 96 22.33 -0.35 -11.98
CA SER A 96 22.64 0.27 -10.68
C SER A 96 23.27 -0.73 -9.69
N GLY A 97 23.52 -1.98 -10.07
CA GLY A 97 23.98 -3.04 -9.17
C GLY A 97 22.98 -3.43 -8.09
N LYS A 98 21.70 -3.22 -8.35
CA LYS A 98 20.58 -3.45 -7.41
C LYS A 98 19.66 -4.56 -7.92
N ARG A 99 18.79 -5.04 -7.03
CA ARG A 99 17.73 -6.00 -7.38
C ARG A 99 16.41 -5.29 -7.55
N LEU A 100 15.62 -5.68 -8.54
CA LEU A 100 14.22 -5.28 -8.61
C LEU A 100 13.42 -6.17 -7.63
N VAL A 101 12.69 -5.53 -6.72
CA VAL A 101 11.82 -6.19 -5.73
C VAL A 101 10.39 -5.72 -5.94
N VAL A 102 9.47 -6.65 -6.17
CA VAL A 102 8.06 -6.38 -6.44
C VAL A 102 7.21 -7.11 -5.41
N PRO A 103 6.84 -6.47 -4.29
CA PRO A 103 5.85 -7.02 -3.35
C PRO A 103 4.46 -7.00 -3.98
N PHE A 104 3.69 -8.06 -3.81
CA PHE A 104 2.31 -8.11 -4.29
C PHE A 104 1.45 -9.08 -3.50
N ALA A 105 0.14 -8.89 -3.56
CA ALA A 105 -0.85 -9.81 -3.02
C ALA A 105 -1.60 -10.49 -4.15
N ALA A 106 -1.83 -11.79 -4.04
CA ALA A 106 -2.55 -12.57 -5.04
C ALA A 106 -3.43 -13.65 -4.41
N ALA A 107 -4.58 -13.91 -4.99
CA ALA A 107 -5.47 -14.99 -4.57
C ALA A 107 -4.87 -16.38 -4.86
N GLY A 108 -3.94 -16.47 -5.80
CA GLY A 108 -3.23 -17.68 -6.17
C GLY A 108 -2.53 -17.54 -7.52
N GLN A 109 -2.04 -18.64 -8.07
CA GLN A 109 -1.29 -18.65 -9.34
C GLN A 109 -2.13 -18.24 -10.57
N ARG A 110 -3.46 -18.29 -10.49
CA ARG A 110 -4.38 -17.84 -11.54
C ARG A 110 -4.65 -16.35 -11.51
N ASP A 111 -4.23 -15.65 -10.45
CA ASP A 111 -4.37 -14.21 -10.32
C ASP A 111 -3.64 -13.49 -11.45
N PRO A 112 -4.23 -12.47 -12.08
CA PRO A 112 -3.62 -11.75 -13.21
C PRO A 112 -2.26 -11.14 -12.87
N VAL A 113 -2.08 -10.64 -11.64
CA VAL A 113 -0.80 -10.06 -11.19
C VAL A 113 0.26 -11.15 -11.04
N TYR A 114 -0.10 -12.30 -10.43
CA TYR A 114 0.80 -13.44 -10.32
C TYR A 114 1.26 -13.91 -11.71
N ARG A 115 0.31 -14.09 -12.64
CA ARG A 115 0.62 -14.53 -14.03
C ARG A 115 1.49 -13.53 -14.78
N LEU A 116 1.24 -12.23 -14.61
CA LEU A 116 2.08 -11.19 -15.20
C LEU A 116 3.53 -11.33 -14.72
N LEU A 117 3.74 -11.39 -13.39
CA LEU A 117 5.08 -11.47 -12.80
C LEU A 117 5.77 -12.80 -13.11
N ALA A 118 5.05 -13.91 -13.08
CA ALA A 118 5.57 -15.23 -13.47
C ALA A 118 5.96 -15.33 -14.95
N SER A 119 5.33 -14.52 -15.82
CA SER A 119 5.70 -14.46 -17.25
C SER A 119 7.01 -13.69 -17.49
N GLN A 120 7.49 -12.91 -16.53
CA GLN A 120 8.79 -12.22 -16.65
C GLN A 120 9.92 -13.20 -16.34
N ARG A 121 10.68 -13.61 -17.36
CA ARG A 121 11.77 -14.60 -17.24
C ARG A 121 12.89 -14.19 -16.28
N CYS A 122 13.00 -12.89 -15.99
CA CYS A 122 14.02 -12.34 -15.09
C CYS A 122 13.56 -12.34 -13.62
N LEU A 123 12.28 -12.62 -13.32
CA LEU A 123 11.74 -12.55 -11.97
C LEU A 123 11.52 -13.94 -11.37
N TYR A 124 11.95 -14.11 -10.14
CA TYR A 124 11.67 -15.27 -9.30
C TYR A 124 10.62 -14.91 -8.26
N ILE A 125 9.51 -15.66 -8.20
CA ILE A 125 8.42 -15.42 -7.24
C ILE A 125 8.62 -16.28 -6.00
N ARG A 126 8.67 -15.63 -4.84
CA ARG A 126 8.69 -16.25 -3.53
C ARG A 126 7.45 -15.87 -2.75
N ARG A 127 6.83 -16.85 -2.07
CA ARG A 127 5.78 -16.59 -1.10
C ARG A 127 6.40 -15.98 0.15
N GLN A 128 5.78 -14.92 0.65
CA GLN A 128 6.09 -14.34 1.96
C GLN A 128 5.13 -14.87 3.03
N GLU A 129 5.57 -14.82 4.27
CA GLU A 129 4.67 -14.95 5.40
C GLU A 129 3.75 -13.73 5.43
N GLY A 130 2.44 -13.99 5.60
CA GLY A 130 1.44 -12.96 5.60
C GLY A 130 0.31 -13.18 4.59
N PHE A 131 -0.76 -12.45 4.82
CA PHE A 131 -1.97 -12.55 4.01
C PHE A 131 -2.80 -11.28 4.13
N GLU A 132 -3.69 -11.06 3.17
CA GLU A 132 -4.77 -10.09 3.25
C GLU A 132 -6.00 -10.79 3.80
N ALA A 133 -6.50 -10.28 4.91
CA ALA A 133 -7.73 -10.74 5.55
C ALA A 133 -8.88 -9.81 5.21
N ARG A 134 -10.06 -10.39 5.01
CA ARG A 134 -11.33 -9.69 4.92
C ARG A 134 -12.14 -9.98 6.18
N ILE A 135 -12.63 -8.93 6.80
CA ILE A 135 -13.40 -8.94 8.05
C ILE A 135 -14.78 -8.39 7.74
N GLU A 136 -15.80 -9.18 7.98
CA GLU A 136 -17.18 -8.78 7.75
C GLU A 136 -17.66 -7.85 8.86
N ARG A 137 -18.63 -6.98 8.53
CA ARG A 137 -19.17 -5.96 9.43
C ARG A 137 -19.62 -6.53 10.78
N GLU A 138 -20.31 -7.66 10.77
CA GLU A 138 -20.86 -8.28 11.98
C GLU A 138 -19.76 -8.72 12.94
N ASP A 139 -18.66 -9.30 12.41
CA ASP A 139 -17.53 -9.74 13.21
C ASP A 139 -16.76 -8.55 13.81
N ALA A 140 -16.60 -7.50 13.03
CA ALA A 140 -15.94 -6.27 13.50
C ALA A 140 -16.74 -5.57 14.60
N LEU A 141 -18.07 -5.50 14.48
CA LEU A 141 -18.93 -4.91 15.50
C LEU A 141 -18.96 -5.77 16.77
N ARG A 142 -18.96 -7.08 16.63
CA ARG A 142 -18.85 -8.02 17.76
C ARG A 142 -17.52 -7.82 18.50
N ALA A 143 -16.42 -7.72 17.76
CA ALA A 143 -15.10 -7.43 18.33
C ALA A 143 -15.09 -6.08 19.08
N TYR A 144 -15.72 -5.05 18.50
CA TYR A 144 -15.89 -3.76 19.18
C TYR A 144 -16.63 -3.89 20.50
N ASP A 145 -17.78 -4.60 20.54
CA ASP A 145 -18.57 -4.77 21.75
C ASP A 145 -17.79 -5.50 22.85
N GLN A 146 -17.00 -6.52 22.48
CA GLN A 146 -16.10 -7.22 23.43
C GLN A 146 -15.04 -6.28 24.03
N LEU A 147 -14.52 -5.36 23.23
CA LEU A 147 -13.46 -4.43 23.64
C LEU A 147 -14.00 -3.20 24.37
N ARG A 148 -15.23 -2.75 24.05
CA ARG A 148 -15.87 -1.57 24.64
C ARG A 148 -16.04 -1.66 26.15
N GLY A 149 -16.29 -2.85 26.67
CA GLY A 149 -16.42 -3.07 28.13
C GLY A 149 -15.20 -2.63 28.93
N LYS A 150 -14.03 -2.50 28.28
CA LYS A 150 -12.74 -2.13 28.89
C LYS A 150 -12.35 -0.67 28.62
N ASN A 151 -13.03 0.07 27.73
CA ASN A 151 -12.58 1.39 27.29
C ASN A 151 -13.75 2.38 27.11
N LYS A 152 -14.03 3.18 28.14
CA LYS A 152 -15.14 4.16 28.17
C LYS A 152 -14.79 5.53 27.55
N ARG A 153 -13.57 5.73 27.04
CA ARG A 153 -13.14 7.03 26.49
C ARG A 153 -13.69 7.23 25.08
N ALA A 154 -14.07 8.46 24.76
CA ALA A 154 -14.39 8.83 23.40
C ALA A 154 -13.18 8.62 22.47
N PRO A 155 -13.40 8.24 21.19
CA PRO A 155 -12.32 8.11 20.24
C PRO A 155 -11.63 9.45 19.98
N GLU A 156 -10.31 9.46 20.00
CA GLU A 156 -9.51 10.61 19.60
C GLU A 156 -9.17 10.48 18.11
N MET A 157 -9.48 11.51 17.32
CA MET A 157 -9.20 11.52 15.89
C MET A 157 -7.75 11.91 15.64
N LEU A 158 -7.02 11.12 14.85
CA LEU A 158 -5.60 11.35 14.59
C LEU A 158 -5.36 12.70 13.89
N PHE A 159 -6.11 12.98 12.83
CA PHE A 159 -5.92 14.20 12.03
C PHE A 159 -6.51 15.46 12.67
N SER A 160 -7.15 15.33 13.83
CA SER A 160 -7.57 16.47 14.66
C SER A 160 -6.53 16.85 15.72
N GLN A 161 -5.41 16.12 15.79
CA GLN A 161 -4.35 16.43 16.73
C GLN A 161 -3.56 17.68 16.31
N PRO A 162 -2.96 18.42 17.26
CA PRO A 162 -2.09 19.55 16.96
C PRO A 162 -0.98 19.17 15.97
N ARG A 163 -0.62 20.10 15.07
CA ARG A 163 0.34 19.87 13.98
C ARG A 163 1.69 19.33 14.48
N SER A 164 2.21 19.86 15.59
CA SER A 164 3.46 19.39 16.19
C SER A 164 3.41 17.92 16.61
N ARG A 165 2.25 17.50 17.14
CA ARG A 165 2.03 16.10 17.53
C ARG A 165 1.90 15.16 16.33
N LEU A 166 1.23 15.61 15.28
CA LEU A 166 1.18 14.88 14.01
C LEU A 166 2.55 14.72 13.39
N GLN A 167 3.35 15.77 13.32
CA GLN A 167 4.72 15.72 12.80
C GLN A 167 5.61 14.75 13.59
N ALA A 168 5.51 14.73 14.92
CA ALA A 168 6.23 13.77 15.74
C ALA A 168 5.78 12.32 15.47
N PHE A 169 4.48 12.10 15.27
CA PHE A 169 3.93 10.81 14.89
C PHE A 169 4.38 10.37 13.50
N GLU A 170 4.33 11.27 12.51
CA GLU A 170 4.81 11.03 11.14
C GLU A 170 6.29 10.63 11.12
N ALA A 171 7.12 11.30 11.91
CA ALA A 171 8.53 10.96 12.04
C ALA A 171 8.74 9.56 12.64
N ALA A 172 7.99 9.20 13.69
CA ALA A 172 8.05 7.88 14.30
C ALA A 172 7.59 6.77 13.33
N VAL A 173 6.47 6.99 12.63
CA VAL A 173 5.96 6.02 11.62
C VAL A 173 6.92 5.90 10.44
N SER A 174 7.53 7.01 9.99
CA SER A 174 8.47 6.99 8.86
C SER A 174 9.74 6.18 9.15
N SER A 175 10.14 6.07 10.42
CA SER A 175 11.25 5.22 10.83
C SER A 175 10.93 3.72 10.70
N ASP A 176 9.74 3.32 11.12
CA ASP A 176 9.36 1.91 11.22
C ASP A 176 8.62 1.42 9.94
N PHE A 177 7.90 2.33 9.28
CA PHE A 177 7.05 2.07 8.11
C PHE A 177 7.23 3.18 7.05
N PRO A 178 8.35 3.20 6.31
CA PRO A 178 8.72 4.31 5.41
C PRO A 178 7.66 4.66 4.36
N SER A 179 7.00 3.68 3.76
CA SER A 179 5.94 3.90 2.76
C SER A 179 4.73 4.61 3.36
N ILE A 180 4.27 4.16 4.53
CA ILE A 180 3.15 4.79 5.26
C ILE A 180 3.53 6.19 5.74
N GLY A 181 4.75 6.36 6.27
CA GLY A 181 5.27 7.66 6.69
C GLY A 181 5.34 8.65 5.54
N THR A 182 5.76 8.20 4.37
CA THR A 182 5.75 8.98 3.14
C THR A 182 4.35 9.44 2.76
N GLU A 183 3.38 8.54 2.76
CA GLU A 183 1.97 8.84 2.46
C GLU A 183 1.38 9.85 3.46
N LEU A 184 1.69 9.72 4.75
CA LEU A 184 1.29 10.68 5.79
C LEU A 184 1.87 12.08 5.54
N CYS A 185 3.17 12.18 5.25
CA CYS A 185 3.88 13.44 5.00
C CYS A 185 3.38 14.17 3.74
N THR A 186 2.86 13.47 2.74
CA THR A 186 2.41 14.05 1.46
C THR A 186 0.97 14.54 1.46
N GLY A 187 0.27 14.44 2.57
CA GLY A 187 -1.06 14.99 2.73
C GLY A 187 -2.14 13.96 3.02
N ALA A 188 -1.77 12.70 3.18
CA ALA A 188 -2.65 11.62 3.61
C ALA A 188 -3.91 11.44 2.73
N GLU A 189 -3.78 11.64 1.41
CA GLU A 189 -4.90 11.49 0.46
C GLU A 189 -5.42 10.04 0.39
N GLY A 190 -4.56 9.06 0.66
CA GLY A 190 -4.93 7.64 0.73
C GLY A 190 -5.65 7.24 2.03
N PHE A 191 -5.77 8.15 3.02
CA PHE A 191 -6.40 7.87 4.30
C PHE A 191 -7.77 8.51 4.43
N ARG A 192 -8.70 7.76 4.99
CA ARG A 192 -10.00 8.28 5.47
C ARG A 192 -9.78 8.98 6.81
N ARG A 193 -9.48 10.27 6.77
CA ARG A 193 -9.14 11.10 7.94
C ARG A 193 -10.18 11.06 9.04
N ASP A 194 -11.44 10.92 8.64
CA ASP A 194 -12.61 10.83 9.51
C ASP A 194 -12.79 9.45 10.18
N LEU A 195 -11.95 8.49 9.83
CA LEU A 195 -11.93 7.13 10.39
C LEU A 195 -10.63 6.79 11.13
N CYS A 196 -9.59 7.61 10.96
CA CYS A 196 -8.28 7.37 11.60
C CYS A 196 -8.32 7.82 13.06
N THR A 197 -8.09 6.87 13.96
CA THR A 197 -8.14 7.08 15.41
C THR A 197 -6.76 7.05 16.03
N CYS A 198 -6.61 7.62 17.21
CA CYS A 198 -5.38 7.54 17.99
C CYS A 198 -5.64 7.51 19.51
N ARG A 199 -4.57 7.25 20.26
CA ARG A 199 -4.51 7.44 21.72
C ARG A 199 -3.26 8.24 22.05
N VAL A 200 -3.48 9.29 22.82
CA VAL A 200 -2.42 10.20 23.28
C VAL A 200 -2.13 9.93 24.74
N SER A 201 -0.86 9.84 25.09
CA SER A 201 -0.38 9.78 26.47
C SER A 201 0.85 10.68 26.60
N ASN A 202 0.87 11.53 27.64
CA ASN A 202 1.93 12.51 27.88
C ASN A 202 2.23 13.39 26.65
N GLY A 203 1.18 13.84 25.94
CA GLY A 203 1.32 14.71 24.77
C GLY A 203 1.80 14.03 23.49
N ILE A 204 2.04 12.71 23.48
CA ILE A 204 2.56 11.93 22.36
C ILE A 204 1.50 10.93 21.89
N VAL A 205 1.35 10.75 20.58
CA VAL A 205 0.54 9.67 20.00
C VAL A 205 1.24 8.34 20.29
N ARG A 206 0.66 7.53 21.17
CA ARG A 206 1.20 6.22 21.59
C ARG A 206 0.62 5.05 20.82
N ALA A 207 -0.59 5.21 20.30
CA ALA A 207 -1.20 4.24 19.40
C ALA A 207 -2.04 4.97 18.36
N ALA A 208 -2.13 4.40 17.18
CA ALA A 208 -2.95 4.91 16.09
C ALA A 208 -3.46 3.78 15.19
N CYS A 209 -4.65 3.98 14.64
CA CYS A 209 -5.23 3.12 13.63
C CYS A 209 -5.49 3.95 12.37
N LEU A 210 -4.82 3.62 11.28
CA LEU A 210 -4.93 4.30 9.99
C LEU A 210 -5.83 3.50 9.05
N ILE A 211 -6.90 4.12 8.64
CA ILE A 211 -7.88 3.56 7.70
C ILE A 211 -7.71 4.24 6.34
N GLY A 212 -7.54 3.44 5.30
CA GLY A 212 -7.49 3.88 3.91
C GLY A 212 -8.73 3.45 3.14
N GLN A 213 -8.92 4.06 1.97
CA GLN A 213 -9.92 3.68 1.00
C GLN A 213 -9.26 3.49 -0.36
N ASN A 214 -9.58 2.39 -1.02
CA ASN A 214 -9.13 2.08 -2.37
C ASN A 214 -10.32 1.63 -3.23
N THR A 215 -10.07 1.19 -4.45
CA THR A 215 -11.11 0.69 -5.37
C THR A 215 -11.81 -0.56 -4.86
N ASP A 216 -11.19 -1.31 -3.96
CA ASP A 216 -11.72 -2.57 -3.40
C ASP A 216 -12.46 -2.33 -2.06
N GLY A 217 -12.60 -1.07 -1.63
CA GLY A 217 -13.28 -0.68 -0.40
C GLY A 217 -12.36 -0.11 0.67
N ILE A 218 -12.72 -0.29 1.92
CA ILE A 218 -11.98 0.23 3.08
C ILE A 218 -10.96 -0.79 3.58
N SER A 219 -9.80 -0.29 3.96
CA SER A 219 -8.70 -1.13 4.46
C SER A 219 -8.05 -0.54 5.71
N LEU A 220 -7.70 -1.40 6.66
CA LEU A 220 -6.77 -1.08 7.74
C LEU A 220 -5.34 -1.06 7.16
N ARG A 221 -4.75 0.14 7.08
CA ARG A 221 -3.42 0.35 6.51
C ARG A 221 -2.31 0.20 7.54
N LEU A 222 -2.56 0.63 8.77
CA LEU A 222 -1.62 0.53 9.87
C LEU A 222 -2.33 0.49 11.22
N LEU A 223 -1.93 -0.45 12.05
CA LEU A 223 -2.16 -0.42 13.50
C LEU A 223 -0.80 -0.20 14.18
N TYR A 224 -0.62 1.01 14.69
CA TYR A 224 0.62 1.45 15.33
C TYR A 224 0.50 1.42 16.83
N ALA A 225 1.55 0.98 17.51
CA ALA A 225 1.73 1.14 18.94
C ALA A 225 3.20 1.45 19.25
N SER A 226 3.46 2.49 20.04
CA SER A 226 4.76 2.68 20.67
C SER A 226 5.08 1.50 21.59
N ARG A 227 6.35 1.19 21.77
CA ARG A 227 6.80 0.11 22.65
C ARG A 227 6.15 0.23 24.05
N GLY A 228 5.54 -0.85 24.53
CA GLY A 228 4.82 -0.89 25.83
C GLY A 228 3.37 -0.41 25.81
N TYR A 229 2.85 0.03 24.65
CA TYR A 229 1.50 0.59 24.52
C TYR A 229 0.54 -0.26 23.66
N GLY A 230 0.81 -1.55 23.48
CA GLY A 230 -0.01 -2.46 22.65
C GLY A 230 -1.50 -2.48 23.03
N ALA A 231 -1.82 -2.43 24.32
CA ALA A 231 -3.22 -2.37 24.78
C ALA A 231 -3.98 -1.13 24.27
N LEU A 232 -3.28 0.00 24.07
CA LEU A 232 -3.90 1.20 23.49
C LEU A 232 -4.21 1.02 22.01
N ALA A 233 -3.38 0.26 21.28
CA ALA A 233 -3.62 -0.03 19.87
C ALA A 233 -4.91 -0.83 19.66
N VAL A 234 -5.18 -1.81 20.53
CA VAL A 234 -6.43 -2.58 20.49
C VAL A 234 -7.65 -1.67 20.67
N GLY A 235 -7.57 -0.72 21.60
CA GLY A 235 -8.63 0.28 21.79
C GLY A 235 -8.81 1.21 20.58
N THR A 236 -7.72 1.65 19.94
CA THR A 236 -7.82 2.48 18.74
C THR A 236 -8.39 1.70 17.55
N LEU A 237 -8.04 0.42 17.42
CA LEU A 237 -8.61 -0.46 16.41
C LEU A 237 -10.12 -0.61 16.58
N ALA A 238 -10.58 -0.90 17.80
CA ALA A 238 -12.00 -1.02 18.09
C ALA A 238 -12.78 0.25 17.72
N ASP A 239 -12.26 1.43 18.10
CA ASP A 239 -12.88 2.70 17.73
C ASP A 239 -12.92 2.93 16.23
N ALA A 240 -11.83 2.61 15.51
CA ALA A 240 -11.77 2.74 14.06
C ALA A 240 -12.76 1.81 13.35
N MET A 241 -12.88 0.55 13.80
CA MET A 241 -13.86 -0.41 13.29
C MET A 241 -15.29 0.13 13.44
N ARG A 242 -15.66 0.58 14.63
CA ARG A 242 -16.97 1.17 14.90
C ARG A 242 -17.25 2.36 13.99
N LEU A 243 -16.33 3.34 13.95
CA LEU A 243 -16.49 4.54 13.13
C LEU A 243 -16.60 4.20 11.64
N THR A 244 -15.87 3.20 11.16
CA THR A 244 -15.95 2.74 9.78
C THR A 244 -17.38 2.32 9.45
N PHE A 245 -17.98 1.46 10.25
CA PHE A 245 -19.31 0.94 9.97
C PHE A 245 -20.47 1.87 10.37
N GLU A 246 -20.22 2.86 11.24
CA GLU A 246 -21.19 3.93 11.51
C GLU A 246 -21.23 4.97 10.40
N LYS A 247 -20.10 5.28 9.78
CA LYS A 247 -19.97 6.37 8.79
C LYS A 247 -19.96 5.90 7.34
N THR A 248 -19.93 4.60 7.09
CA THR A 248 -19.90 4.05 5.74
C THR A 248 -20.93 2.94 5.56
N ASN A 249 -21.28 2.66 4.30
CA ASN A 249 -22.16 1.54 3.94
C ASN A 249 -21.38 0.26 3.60
N GLU A 250 -20.10 0.20 3.94
CA GLU A 250 -19.28 -0.96 3.66
C GLU A 250 -19.77 -2.19 4.46
N SER A 251 -19.78 -3.34 3.81
CA SER A 251 -20.15 -4.61 4.44
C SER A 251 -18.95 -5.30 5.10
N SER A 252 -17.74 -4.89 4.73
CA SER A 252 -16.50 -5.46 5.22
C SER A 252 -15.35 -4.47 5.13
N PHE A 253 -14.24 -4.80 5.78
CA PHE A 253 -12.97 -4.14 5.52
C PHE A 253 -11.83 -5.15 5.38
N THR A 254 -10.73 -4.74 4.78
CA THR A 254 -9.55 -5.58 4.59
C THR A 254 -8.40 -5.12 5.47
N THR A 255 -7.49 -6.04 5.79
CA THR A 255 -6.23 -5.74 6.48
C THR A 255 -5.13 -6.66 5.99
N VAL A 256 -3.91 -6.15 5.97
CA VAL A 256 -2.72 -6.94 5.64
C VAL A 256 -2.05 -7.39 6.93
N VAL A 257 -1.95 -8.70 7.12
CA VAL A 257 -1.33 -9.35 8.27
C VAL A 257 0.05 -9.85 7.87
N THR A 258 1.10 -9.32 8.51
CA THR A 258 2.50 -9.59 8.14
C THR A 258 3.32 -10.24 9.25
N ASN A 259 2.72 -10.45 10.44
CA ASN A 259 3.41 -11.07 11.57
C ASN A 259 2.44 -11.84 12.46
N ASP A 260 2.98 -12.75 13.27
CA ASP A 260 2.23 -13.62 14.15
C ASP A 260 1.42 -12.88 15.23
N ALA A 261 1.91 -11.74 15.71
CA ALA A 261 1.18 -10.95 16.72
C ALA A 261 -0.10 -10.36 16.13
N ALA A 262 -0.03 -9.84 14.90
CA ALA A 262 -1.20 -9.35 14.18
C ALA A 262 -2.16 -10.50 13.82
N ALA A 263 -1.63 -11.68 13.44
CA ALA A 263 -2.44 -12.86 13.16
C ALA A 263 -3.22 -13.32 14.39
N ARG A 264 -2.56 -13.45 15.54
CA ARG A 264 -3.20 -13.82 16.82
C ARG A 264 -4.25 -12.80 17.25
N LEU A 265 -3.95 -11.51 17.12
CA LEU A 265 -4.92 -10.46 17.45
C LEU A 265 -6.16 -10.57 16.55
N LEU A 266 -5.98 -10.84 15.26
CA LEU A 266 -7.09 -11.01 14.34
C LEU A 266 -7.92 -12.26 14.66
N GLU A 267 -7.27 -13.40 14.94
CA GLU A 267 -7.92 -14.65 15.36
C GLU A 267 -8.72 -14.48 16.65
N GLU A 268 -8.18 -13.71 17.61
CA GLU A 268 -8.87 -13.44 18.88
C GLU A 268 -10.09 -12.53 18.72
N LEU A 269 -9.97 -11.47 17.91
CA LEU A 269 -11.01 -10.45 17.76
C LEU A 269 -12.07 -10.82 16.71
N CYS A 270 -11.68 -11.41 15.62
CA CYS A 270 -12.52 -11.68 14.45
C CYS A 270 -12.27 -13.09 13.92
N PRO A 271 -12.60 -14.16 14.66
CA PRO A 271 -12.25 -15.55 14.31
C PRO A 271 -12.85 -16.03 12.97
N SER A 272 -13.89 -15.36 12.48
CA SER A 272 -14.55 -15.70 11.21
C SER A 272 -13.95 -14.97 9.99
N TYR A 273 -12.78 -14.30 10.14
CA TYR A 273 -12.16 -13.64 9.01
C TYR A 273 -11.85 -14.60 7.85
N THR A 274 -11.85 -14.10 6.64
CA THR A 274 -11.50 -14.88 5.45
C THR A 274 -10.16 -14.39 4.86
N VAL A 275 -9.31 -15.32 4.45
CA VAL A 275 -8.07 -14.97 3.73
C VAL A 275 -8.43 -14.71 2.27
N SER A 276 -8.37 -13.45 1.85
CA SER A 276 -8.69 -13.04 0.48
C SER A 276 -7.51 -13.20 -0.47
N ARG A 277 -6.30 -12.85 -0.01
CA ARG A 277 -5.06 -12.94 -0.79
C ARG A 277 -3.89 -13.36 0.10
N ARG A 278 -2.86 -13.95 -0.52
CA ARG A 278 -1.57 -14.26 0.12
C ARG A 278 -0.51 -13.29 -0.37
N LEU A 279 0.49 -13.02 0.46
CA LEU A 279 1.59 -12.12 0.10
C LEU A 279 2.70 -12.90 -0.62
N PHE A 280 3.23 -12.27 -1.65
CA PHE A 280 4.34 -12.74 -2.46
C PHE A 280 5.33 -11.61 -2.70
N VAL A 281 6.53 -11.99 -3.08
CA VAL A 281 7.52 -11.07 -3.63
C VAL A 281 8.10 -11.67 -4.91
N ALA A 282 8.17 -10.87 -5.98
CA ALA A 282 8.94 -11.22 -7.15
C ALA A 282 10.27 -10.46 -7.11
N ILE A 283 11.38 -11.18 -7.29
CA ILE A 283 12.73 -10.62 -7.20
C ILE A 283 13.47 -11.04 -8.47
N ASP A 284 14.24 -10.13 -9.07
CA ASP A 284 15.09 -10.49 -10.18
C ASP A 284 16.23 -11.42 -9.74
N ALA A 285 16.60 -12.32 -10.64
CA ALA A 285 17.61 -13.35 -10.43
C ALA A 285 19.02 -12.81 -10.76
N ASN A 286 19.45 -11.71 -10.16
CA ASN A 286 20.81 -11.19 -10.33
C ASN A 286 21.85 -12.01 -9.56
#